data_1e03d2d130a1a406a5ee763b493189fa
#
_entry.id   1e03d2d130a1a406a5ee763b493189fa
#
_cell.length_a   1.000
_cell.length_b   1.000
_cell.length_c   1.000
_cell.angle_alpha   90.00
_cell.angle_beta   90.00
_cell.angle_gamma   90.00
#
_symmetry.space_group_name_H-M   'P 1'
#
loop_
_entity.id
_entity.type
_entity.pdbx_description
1 polymer ?
#
loop_
_entity_poly.entity_id
_entity_poly.type
_entity_poly.pdbx_seq_one_letter_code
_entity_poly.pdbx_strand_id
1 'polypeptide(L)'
;MSRILIVEDEESIAELEKDYLELSGFEVEIENNGDTGLKRGMEEDFDLLILDLMLPGVDGFEICKKIREVKNTPIIMVSAKKDDIDKIRGLGLGADDYITKPFGTSEMLARIRAAIRHSRAGYQGPAGGMTGV
;
A
#
# COMPACT_ATOMS: atom_id res chain seq x y z
N MET A 1 -8.66 7.33 13.63
CA MET A 1 -8.34 5.92 13.26
C MET A 1 -7.93 5.88 11.80
N SER A 2 -6.83 5.23 11.51
CA SER A 2 -6.34 5.18 10.14
C SER A 2 -7.15 4.23 9.28
N ARG A 3 -7.46 4.65 8.06
CA ARG A 3 -8.20 3.85 7.08
C ARG A 3 -7.24 3.23 6.08
N ILE A 4 -7.37 1.93 5.89
CA ILE A 4 -6.53 1.18 4.96
C ILE A 4 -7.42 0.53 3.91
N LEU A 5 -7.03 0.62 2.65
CA LEU A 5 -7.67 -0.12 1.57
C LEU A 5 -6.74 -1.25 1.14
N ILE A 6 -7.25 -2.48 1.16
CA ILE A 6 -6.53 -3.65 0.67
C ILE A 6 -7.08 -3.99 -0.70
N VAL A 7 -6.23 -4.05 -1.71
CA VAL A 7 -6.60 -4.48 -3.05
C VAL A 7 -5.95 -5.84 -3.29
N GLU A 8 -6.76 -6.89 -3.15
CA GLU A 8 -6.30 -8.28 -3.18
C GLU A 8 -7.40 -9.16 -3.75
N ASP A 9 -7.10 -9.92 -4.80
CA ASP A 9 -8.12 -10.73 -5.46
C ASP A 9 -8.45 -12.01 -4.72
N GLU A 10 -7.55 -12.53 -3.89
CA GLU A 10 -7.85 -13.72 -3.08
C GLU A 10 -8.59 -13.31 -1.82
N GLU A 11 -9.90 -13.57 -1.79
CA GLU A 11 -10.75 -13.10 -0.69
C GLU A 11 -10.31 -13.63 0.67
N SER A 12 -9.86 -14.87 0.75
CA SER A 12 -9.44 -15.45 2.03
C SER A 12 -8.22 -14.74 2.58
N ILE A 13 -7.28 -14.36 1.71
CA ILE A 13 -6.09 -13.64 2.12
C ILE A 13 -6.46 -12.22 2.54
N ALA A 14 -7.31 -11.56 1.76
CA ALA A 14 -7.75 -10.19 2.07
C ALA A 14 -8.47 -10.15 3.41
N GLU A 15 -9.35 -11.11 3.68
CA GLU A 15 -10.08 -11.15 4.95
C GLU A 15 -9.16 -11.42 6.12
N LEU A 16 -8.18 -12.28 5.95
CA LEU A 16 -7.21 -12.55 7.00
C LEU A 16 -6.42 -11.30 7.34
N GLU A 17 -5.95 -10.60 6.33
CA GLU A 17 -5.22 -9.35 6.53
C GLU A 17 -6.10 -8.30 7.20
N LYS A 18 -7.34 -8.18 6.75
CA LYS A 18 -8.30 -7.24 7.34
C LYS A 18 -8.51 -7.53 8.82
N ASP A 19 -8.81 -8.79 9.15
CA ASP A 19 -9.06 -9.15 10.54
C ASP A 19 -7.89 -8.78 11.43
N TYR A 20 -6.70 -9.08 10.96
CA TYR A 20 -5.49 -8.81 11.73
C TYR A 20 -5.26 -7.32 11.92
N LEU A 21 -5.47 -6.54 10.87
CA LEU A 21 -5.27 -5.09 10.95
C LEU A 21 -6.34 -4.42 11.79
N GLU A 22 -7.57 -4.92 11.73
CA GLU A 22 -8.63 -4.38 12.57
C GLU A 22 -8.38 -4.65 14.04
N LEU A 23 -7.82 -5.81 14.37
CA LEU A 23 -7.41 -6.10 15.73
C LEU A 23 -6.32 -5.15 16.21
N SER A 24 -5.56 -4.59 15.28
CA SER A 24 -4.49 -3.65 15.60
C SER A 24 -4.95 -2.19 15.61
N GLY A 25 -6.24 -1.96 15.42
CA GLY A 25 -6.81 -0.61 15.55
C GLY A 25 -7.02 0.13 14.25
N PHE A 26 -6.85 -0.52 13.11
CA PHE A 26 -7.09 0.13 11.82
C PHE A 26 -8.51 -0.12 11.34
N GLU A 27 -9.01 0.81 10.52
CA GLU A 27 -10.27 0.65 9.81
C GLU A 27 -9.91 0.14 8.41
N VAL A 28 -10.43 -1.00 8.01
CA VAL A 28 -9.97 -1.69 6.80
C VAL A 28 -11.11 -1.99 5.84
N GLU A 29 -10.88 -1.72 4.57
CA GLU A 29 -11.81 -2.06 3.50
C GLU A 29 -11.07 -2.84 2.42
N ILE A 30 -11.80 -3.65 1.66
CA ILE A 30 -11.22 -4.55 0.67
C ILE A 30 -11.85 -4.30 -0.68
N GLU A 31 -11.03 -4.33 -1.74
CA GLU A 31 -11.46 -4.46 -3.12
C GLU A 31 -10.75 -5.65 -3.73
N ASN A 32 -11.51 -6.47 -4.46
CA ASN A 32 -10.96 -7.72 -4.98
C ASN A 32 -10.53 -7.65 -6.43
N ASN A 33 -10.55 -6.47 -7.04
CA ASN A 33 -9.96 -6.31 -8.36
C ASN A 33 -9.32 -4.93 -8.52
N GLY A 34 -8.45 -4.82 -9.52
CA GLY A 34 -7.65 -3.62 -9.70
C GLY A 34 -8.45 -2.40 -10.13
N ASP A 35 -9.52 -2.60 -10.92
CA ASP A 35 -10.29 -1.46 -11.42
C ASP A 35 -11.02 -0.73 -10.30
N THR A 36 -11.73 -1.49 -9.45
CA THR A 36 -12.43 -0.90 -8.32
C THR A 36 -11.45 -0.39 -7.28
N GLY A 37 -10.34 -1.11 -7.09
CA GLY A 37 -9.30 -0.66 -6.16
C GLY A 37 -8.70 0.67 -6.58
N LEU A 38 -8.40 0.82 -7.86
CA LEU A 38 -7.88 2.09 -8.39
C LEU A 38 -8.89 3.21 -8.20
N LYS A 39 -10.14 2.97 -8.57
CA LYS A 39 -11.18 3.98 -8.44
C LYS A 39 -11.30 4.47 -7.00
N ARG A 40 -11.40 3.55 -6.05
CA ARG A 40 -11.52 3.93 -4.64
C ARG A 40 -10.27 4.62 -4.13
N GLY A 41 -9.10 4.14 -4.52
CA GLY A 41 -7.84 4.76 -4.11
C GLY A 41 -7.70 6.19 -4.60
N MET A 42 -8.26 6.49 -5.76
CA MET A 42 -8.22 7.84 -6.31
C MET A 42 -9.30 8.74 -5.74
N GLU A 43 -10.49 8.22 -5.48
CA GLU A 43 -11.65 9.02 -5.08
C GLU A 43 -11.79 9.21 -3.57
N GLU A 44 -11.26 8.30 -2.77
CA GLU A 44 -11.43 8.34 -1.32
C GLU A 44 -10.10 8.62 -0.62
N ASP A 45 -10.19 9.13 0.58
CA ASP A 45 -9.01 9.46 1.37
C ASP A 45 -8.65 8.31 2.30
N PHE A 46 -7.78 7.44 1.83
CA PHE A 46 -7.21 6.38 2.66
C PHE A 46 -5.87 6.84 3.22
N ASP A 47 -5.54 6.35 4.40
CA ASP A 47 -4.23 6.64 5.01
C ASP A 47 -3.14 5.76 4.45
N LEU A 48 -3.52 4.62 3.87
CA LEU A 48 -2.57 3.70 3.27
C LEU A 48 -3.30 2.73 2.34
N LEU A 49 -2.63 2.33 1.27
CA LEU A 49 -3.10 1.30 0.35
C LEU A 49 -2.16 0.11 0.40
N ILE A 50 -2.73 -1.09 0.46
CA ILE A 50 -1.97 -2.32 0.31
C ILE A 50 -2.39 -2.91 -1.02
N LEU A 51 -1.45 -3.02 -1.95
CA LEU A 51 -1.73 -3.45 -3.32
C LEU A 51 -1.02 -4.76 -3.64
N ASP A 52 -1.80 -5.77 -4.03
CA ASP A 52 -1.23 -6.97 -4.61
C ASP A 52 -0.83 -6.64 -6.05
N LEU A 53 0.31 -7.16 -6.49
CA LEU A 53 0.75 -6.94 -7.87
C LEU A 53 -0.06 -7.76 -8.87
N MET A 54 -0.43 -8.97 -8.49
CA MET A 54 -1.08 -9.92 -9.40
C MET A 54 -2.60 -9.81 -9.29
N LEU A 55 -3.16 -8.76 -9.88
CA LEU A 55 -4.59 -8.50 -9.82
C LEU A 55 -5.24 -8.66 -11.18
N PRO A 56 -6.50 -9.12 -11.22
CA PRO A 56 -7.28 -9.03 -12.46
C PRO A 56 -7.62 -7.57 -12.74
N GLY A 57 -7.72 -7.23 -14.01
CA GLY A 57 -7.96 -5.86 -14.42
C GLY A 57 -6.68 -5.06 -14.40
N VAL A 58 -6.66 -3.96 -13.66
CA VAL A 58 -5.48 -3.11 -13.54
C VAL A 58 -4.57 -3.68 -12.46
N ASP A 59 -3.30 -3.94 -12.79
CA ASP A 59 -2.39 -4.54 -11.82
C ASP A 59 -1.84 -3.51 -10.82
N GLY A 60 -1.13 -4.01 -9.80
CA GLY A 60 -0.65 -3.16 -8.73
C GLY A 60 0.34 -2.08 -9.17
N PHE A 61 1.17 -2.35 -10.17
CA PHE A 61 2.10 -1.35 -10.69
C PHE A 61 1.33 -0.19 -11.32
N GLU A 62 0.32 -0.51 -12.13
CA GLU A 62 -0.46 0.51 -12.80
C GLU A 62 -1.27 1.34 -11.81
N ILE A 63 -1.83 0.70 -10.78
CA ILE A 63 -2.56 1.40 -9.73
C ILE A 63 -1.64 2.41 -9.04
N CYS A 64 -0.45 1.96 -8.66
CA CYS A 64 0.52 2.83 -7.99
C CYS A 64 0.88 4.03 -8.86
N LYS A 65 1.16 3.78 -10.14
CA LYS A 65 1.52 4.84 -11.07
C LYS A 65 0.41 5.89 -11.17
N LYS A 66 -0.82 5.45 -11.34
CA LYS A 66 -1.95 6.37 -11.51
C LYS A 66 -2.25 7.15 -10.25
N ILE A 67 -2.18 6.50 -9.09
CA ILE A 67 -2.42 7.20 -7.84
C ILE A 67 -1.34 8.26 -7.60
N ARG A 68 -0.08 7.94 -7.92
CA ARG A 68 1.01 8.89 -7.74
C ARG A 68 0.90 10.14 -8.61
N GLU A 69 0.14 10.07 -9.70
CA GLU A 69 -0.11 11.24 -10.53
C GLU A 69 -0.95 12.30 -9.80
N VAL A 70 -1.75 11.88 -8.83
CA VAL A 70 -2.70 12.79 -8.15
C VAL A 70 -2.57 12.83 -6.64
N LYS A 71 -1.93 11.85 -6.02
CA LYS A 71 -1.89 11.74 -4.56
C LYS A 71 -0.56 11.20 -4.06
N ASN A 72 -0.29 11.47 -2.78
CA ASN A 72 0.88 10.94 -2.08
C ASN A 72 0.48 9.91 -1.02
N THR A 73 -0.68 9.29 -1.15
CA THR A 73 -1.12 8.27 -0.21
C THR A 73 -0.06 7.16 -0.09
N PRO A 74 0.33 6.76 1.12
CA PRO A 74 1.30 5.68 1.29
C PRO A 74 0.83 4.41 0.63
N ILE A 75 1.72 3.74 -0.09
CA ILE A 75 1.42 2.51 -0.82
C ILE A 75 2.44 1.44 -0.45
N ILE A 76 1.95 0.28 -0.01
CA ILE A 76 2.78 -0.89 0.20
C ILE A 76 2.37 -1.94 -0.84
N MET A 77 3.31 -2.38 -1.64
CA MET A 77 3.07 -3.45 -2.60
C MET A 77 3.34 -4.79 -1.95
N VAL A 78 2.52 -5.78 -2.25
CA VAL A 78 2.63 -7.12 -1.70
C VAL A 78 2.59 -8.10 -2.85
N SER A 79 3.53 -9.05 -2.91
CA SER A 79 3.56 -10.03 -3.98
C SER A 79 4.42 -11.23 -3.61
N ALA A 80 4.14 -12.37 -4.24
CA ALA A 80 5.02 -13.53 -4.17
C ALA A 80 6.28 -13.35 -5.01
N LYS A 81 6.34 -12.32 -5.85
CA LYS A 81 7.51 -12.05 -6.69
C LYS A 81 8.65 -11.55 -5.84
N LYS A 82 9.77 -12.27 -5.86
CA LYS A 82 10.93 -11.97 -5.02
C LYS A 82 12.05 -11.29 -5.77
N ASP A 83 11.91 -11.12 -7.07
CA ASP A 83 12.99 -10.56 -7.90
C ASP A 83 13.24 -9.11 -7.56
N ASP A 84 14.51 -8.76 -7.49
CA ASP A 84 14.89 -7.37 -7.21
C ASP A 84 14.35 -6.41 -8.26
N ILE A 85 14.23 -6.87 -9.51
CA ILE A 85 13.70 -6.05 -10.59
C ILE A 85 12.28 -5.58 -10.29
N ASP A 86 11.43 -6.49 -9.78
CA ASP A 86 10.05 -6.12 -9.43
C ASP A 86 10.01 -5.15 -8.27
N LYS A 87 10.88 -5.35 -7.27
CA LYS A 87 10.97 -4.44 -6.14
C LYS A 87 11.44 -3.06 -6.57
N ILE A 88 12.47 -3.00 -7.40
CA ILE A 88 12.98 -1.75 -7.92
C ILE A 88 11.92 -1.03 -8.73
N ARG A 89 11.18 -1.77 -9.57
CA ARG A 89 10.12 -1.20 -10.37
C ARG A 89 9.02 -0.59 -9.50
N GLY A 90 8.57 -1.32 -8.47
CA GLY A 90 7.53 -0.83 -7.58
C GLY A 90 7.95 0.45 -6.86
N LEU A 91 9.15 0.44 -6.27
CA LEU A 91 9.64 1.61 -5.56
C LEU A 91 9.90 2.76 -6.51
N GLY A 92 10.37 2.46 -7.72
CA GLY A 92 10.58 3.49 -8.75
C GLY A 92 9.30 4.14 -9.23
N LEU A 93 8.16 3.44 -9.13
CA LEU A 93 6.85 4.00 -9.47
C LEU A 93 6.24 4.78 -8.32
N GLY A 94 6.90 4.81 -7.17
CA GLY A 94 6.46 5.62 -6.04
C GLY A 94 5.85 4.84 -4.88
N ALA A 95 5.95 3.52 -4.86
CA ALA A 95 5.54 2.75 -3.69
C ALA A 95 6.48 3.07 -2.52
N ASP A 96 5.92 3.09 -1.33
CA ASP A 96 6.71 3.36 -0.12
C ASP A 96 7.44 2.11 0.37
N ASP A 97 6.91 0.94 0.05
CA ASP A 97 7.53 -0.31 0.46
C ASP A 97 7.05 -1.45 -0.43
N TYR A 98 7.76 -2.56 -0.34
CA TYR A 98 7.44 -3.77 -1.10
C TYR A 98 7.67 -4.96 -0.19
N ILE A 99 6.62 -5.71 0.09
CA ILE A 99 6.69 -6.87 0.97
C ILE A 99 6.51 -8.15 0.15
N THR A 100 7.42 -9.09 0.31
CA THR A 100 7.35 -10.37 -0.38
C THR A 100 6.55 -11.37 0.43
N LYS A 101 5.59 -12.04 -0.20
CA LYS A 101 4.84 -13.14 0.43
C LYS A 101 5.70 -14.41 0.45
N PRO A 102 5.59 -15.24 1.47
CA PRO A 102 4.82 -15.04 2.70
C PRO A 102 5.54 -14.10 3.66
N PHE A 103 4.77 -13.34 4.42
CA PHE A 103 5.34 -12.41 5.38
C PHE A 103 4.66 -12.61 6.74
N GLY A 104 5.36 -12.21 7.80
CA GLY A 104 4.78 -12.27 9.14
C GLY A 104 3.86 -11.08 9.37
N THR A 105 2.85 -11.29 10.22
CA THR A 105 1.91 -10.22 10.56
C THR A 105 2.62 -9.07 11.28
N SER A 106 3.61 -9.38 12.11
CA SER A 106 4.39 -8.36 12.80
C SER A 106 5.17 -7.50 11.82
N GLU A 107 5.72 -8.12 10.79
CA GLU A 107 6.46 -7.40 9.76
C GLU A 107 5.53 -6.44 9.01
N MET A 108 4.35 -6.92 8.61
CA MET A 108 3.39 -6.08 7.92
C MET A 108 2.98 -4.89 8.78
N LEU A 109 2.66 -5.11 10.05
CA LEU A 109 2.27 -4.02 10.94
C LEU A 109 3.38 -2.99 11.11
N ALA A 110 4.61 -3.44 11.27
CA ALA A 110 5.74 -2.52 11.44
C ALA A 110 5.91 -1.65 10.20
N ARG A 111 5.78 -2.25 9.02
CA ARG A 111 5.92 -1.50 7.77
C ARG A 111 4.77 -0.53 7.54
N ILE A 112 3.54 -0.94 7.87
CA ILE A 112 2.37 -0.07 7.77
C ILE A 112 2.54 1.14 8.67
N ARG A 113 2.91 0.93 9.93
CA ARG A 113 3.10 2.03 10.87
C ARG A 113 4.23 2.94 10.43
N ALA A 114 5.31 2.37 9.91
CA ALA A 114 6.42 3.17 9.42
C ALA A 114 6.01 4.01 8.21
N ALA A 115 5.25 3.43 7.27
CA ALA A 115 4.80 4.15 6.08
C ALA A 115 3.88 5.31 6.44
N ILE A 116 2.93 5.09 7.33
CA ILE A 116 2.00 6.14 7.76
C ILE A 116 2.76 7.24 8.48
N ARG A 117 3.65 6.88 9.41
CA ARG A 117 4.44 7.84 10.16
C ARG A 117 5.34 8.65 9.24
N HIS A 118 5.99 7.98 8.30
CA HIS A 118 6.89 8.63 7.36
C HIS A 118 6.13 9.61 6.45
N SER A 119 4.94 9.23 6.03
CA SER A 119 4.11 10.09 5.21
C SER A 119 3.76 11.38 5.95
N ARG A 120 3.40 11.28 7.22
CA ARG A 120 3.08 12.46 8.03
C ARG A 120 4.31 13.34 8.24
N ALA A 121 5.45 12.73 8.53
CA ALA A 121 6.69 13.47 8.72
C ALA A 121 7.13 14.14 7.42
N GLY A 122 7.04 13.41 6.31
CA GLY A 122 7.40 13.95 5.01
C GLY A 122 6.50 15.10 4.59
N TYR A 123 5.23 15.02 4.96
CA TYR A 123 4.29 16.09 4.67
C TYR A 123 4.67 17.37 5.42
N GLN A 124 5.10 17.23 6.65
CA GLN A 124 5.51 18.38 7.45
C GLN A 124 6.84 18.97 7.01
N GLY A 125 7.60 18.18 6.27
CA GLY A 125 8.97 18.51 6.04
C GLY A 125 9.38 18.74 4.61
N PRO A 126 8.58 19.44 3.78
CA PRO A 126 9.13 19.77 2.46
C PRO A 126 10.48 20.44 2.59
N ALA A 127 10.58 21.35 3.51
CA ALA A 127 11.85 21.99 3.79
C ALA A 127 12.81 21.04 4.49
N GLY A 128 12.28 20.34 5.50
CA GLY A 128 13.10 19.41 6.25
C GLY A 128 13.58 18.23 5.40
N GLY A 129 12.70 17.73 4.56
CA GLY A 129 13.06 16.62 3.70
C GLY A 129 14.20 16.95 2.77
N MET A 130 14.24 18.15 2.29
CA MET A 130 15.33 18.58 1.41
C MET A 130 16.62 18.74 2.17
N THR A 131 16.53 19.25 3.35
CA THR A 131 17.72 19.45 4.15
C THR A 131 18.24 18.16 4.72
N GLY A 132 17.34 17.21 4.90
CA GLY A 132 17.70 15.92 5.46
C GLY A 132 18.50 15.05 4.53
N VAL A 133 18.67 15.48 3.37
CA VAL A 133 19.43 14.67 2.45
C VAL A 133 20.87 14.63 2.75
#